data_0f2cf6d2f23c80e66b50a1054ce6409c
#
_entry.id   0f2cf6d2f23c80e66b50a1054ce6409c
#
_cell.length_a   1.000
_cell.length_b   1.000
_cell.length_c   1.000
_cell.angle_alpha   90.00
_cell.angle_beta   90.00
_cell.angle_gamma   90.00
#
_symmetry.space_group_name_H-M   'P 1'
#
loop_
_entity.id
_entity.type
_entity.pdbx_description
1 polymer ?
#
loop_
_entity_poly.entity_id
_entity_poly.type
_entity_poly.pdbx_seq_one_letter_code
_entity_poly.pdbx_strand_id
1 'polypeptide(L)'
;MPHIIIEYPEQAMKDTDIPTVLKAARDAVVDSGLYKLSQIKTRAYPFSVHTYADGTDPYIHIQARICSGRDEENRIRMSQVILSGVKALELPVSVITVEVVDMDRASYAR
;
A
#
# COMPACT_ATOMS: atom_id res chain seq x y z
N MET A 1 -3.72 -7.75 -12.12
CA MET A 1 -3.46 -6.30 -12.16
C MET A 1 -3.59 -5.74 -10.76
N PRO A 2 -2.51 -5.58 -10.02
CA PRO A 2 -2.65 -5.02 -8.68
C PRO A 2 -2.84 -3.51 -8.71
N HIS A 3 -3.72 -3.06 -7.82
CA HIS A 3 -3.88 -1.65 -7.48
C HIS A 3 -3.37 -1.46 -6.06
N ILE A 4 -2.33 -0.67 -5.90
CA ILE A 4 -1.79 -0.33 -4.58
C ILE A 4 -2.31 1.06 -4.22
N ILE A 5 -3.13 1.13 -3.20
CA ILE A 5 -3.79 2.36 -2.75
C ILE A 5 -3.24 2.72 -1.39
N ILE A 6 -2.65 3.90 -1.29
CA ILE A 6 -2.04 4.39 -0.04
C ILE A 6 -2.88 5.54 0.49
N GLU A 7 -3.43 5.38 1.68
CA GLU A 7 -4.09 6.45 2.41
C GLU A 7 -3.12 7.00 3.45
N TYR A 8 -2.85 8.30 3.41
CA TYR A 8 -1.81 8.90 4.23
C TYR A 8 -2.30 10.18 4.93
N PRO A 9 -1.71 10.50 6.11
CA PRO A 9 -2.09 11.69 6.86
C PRO A 9 -1.46 12.94 6.22
N GLU A 10 -2.30 13.81 5.66
CA GLU A 10 -1.86 14.96 4.89
C GLU A 10 -0.91 15.87 5.69
N GLN A 11 -1.32 16.22 6.91
CA GLN A 11 -0.56 17.17 7.71
C GLN A 11 0.78 16.61 8.18
N ALA A 12 0.79 15.37 8.67
CA ALA A 12 2.02 14.74 9.16
C ALA A 12 3.03 14.53 8.03
N MET A 13 2.56 14.32 6.81
CA MET A 13 3.40 14.03 5.65
C MET A 13 3.53 15.20 4.68
N LYS A 14 3.24 16.40 5.13
CA LYS A 14 3.31 17.60 4.27
C LYS A 14 4.68 17.85 3.62
N ASP A 15 5.75 17.41 4.27
CA ASP A 15 7.12 17.56 3.78
C ASP A 15 7.67 16.27 3.16
N THR A 16 6.82 15.26 2.99
CA THR A 16 7.19 13.97 2.40
C THR A 16 6.91 13.99 0.91
N ASP A 17 7.85 13.49 0.12
CA ASP A 17 7.64 13.30 -1.32
C ASP A 17 6.77 12.07 -1.55
N ILE A 18 5.48 12.26 -1.76
CA ILE A 18 4.52 11.15 -1.91
C ILE A 18 4.84 10.23 -3.09
N PRO A 19 5.28 10.73 -4.28
CA PRO A 19 5.73 9.84 -5.34
C PRO A 19 6.80 8.85 -4.91
N THR A 20 7.71 9.22 -4.02
CA THR A 20 8.73 8.31 -3.48
C THR A 20 8.09 7.17 -2.68
N VAL A 21 7.04 7.45 -1.93
CA VAL A 21 6.32 6.42 -1.16
C VAL A 21 5.64 5.42 -2.11
N LEU A 22 4.99 5.92 -3.16
CA LEU A 22 4.37 5.07 -4.19
C LEU A 22 5.41 4.20 -4.88
N LYS A 23 6.56 4.77 -5.21
CA LYS A 23 7.65 4.04 -5.85
C LYS A 23 8.19 2.94 -4.95
N ALA A 24 8.35 3.20 -3.66
CA ALA A 24 8.84 2.19 -2.71
C ALA A 24 7.89 0.99 -2.64
N ALA A 25 6.58 1.23 -2.56
CA ALA A 25 5.59 0.15 -2.53
C ALA A 25 5.60 -0.66 -3.84
N ARG A 26 5.63 0.03 -4.97
CA ARG A 26 5.69 -0.60 -6.29
C ARG A 26 6.95 -1.45 -6.46
N ASP A 27 8.11 -0.88 -6.16
CA ASP A 27 9.38 -1.57 -6.35
C ASP A 27 9.50 -2.80 -5.43
N ALA A 28 8.94 -2.75 -4.23
CA ALA A 28 8.89 -3.91 -3.35
C ALA A 28 8.14 -5.08 -3.99
N VAL A 29 7.03 -4.80 -4.65
CA VAL A 29 6.24 -5.83 -5.34
C VAL A 29 7.00 -6.37 -6.57
N VAL A 30 7.64 -5.50 -7.34
CA VAL A 30 8.45 -5.91 -8.49
C VAL A 30 9.60 -6.80 -8.03
N ASP A 31 10.33 -6.39 -7.00
CA ASP A 31 11.49 -7.12 -6.49
C ASP A 31 11.09 -8.48 -5.92
N SER A 32 9.87 -8.63 -5.42
CA SER A 32 9.36 -9.91 -4.93
C SER A 32 9.14 -10.95 -6.05
N GLY A 33 9.02 -10.50 -7.30
CA GLY A 33 8.72 -11.35 -8.43
C GLY A 33 7.25 -11.69 -8.59
N LEU A 34 6.37 -11.18 -7.73
CA LEU A 34 4.93 -11.49 -7.78
C LEU A 34 4.23 -10.87 -8.98
N TYR A 35 4.64 -9.66 -9.36
CA TYR A 35 4.06 -8.94 -10.50
C TYR A 35 5.13 -8.18 -11.26
N LYS A 36 4.89 -7.97 -12.55
CA LYS A 36 5.76 -7.13 -13.39
C LYS A 36 5.40 -5.67 -13.21
N LEU A 37 6.38 -4.79 -13.39
CA LEU A 37 6.19 -3.35 -13.31
C LEU A 37 4.99 -2.87 -14.15
N SER A 38 4.86 -3.38 -15.37
CA SER A 38 3.80 -3.00 -16.30
C SER A 38 2.38 -3.33 -15.80
N GLN A 39 2.25 -4.17 -14.79
CA GLN A 39 0.97 -4.59 -14.25
C GLN A 39 0.50 -3.75 -13.06
N ILE A 40 1.41 -3.00 -12.43
CA ILE A 40 1.17 -2.37 -11.13
C ILE A 40 0.68 -0.94 -11.30
N LYS A 41 -0.44 -0.64 -10.66
CA LYS A 41 -0.99 0.72 -10.58
C LYS A 41 -0.93 1.18 -9.13
N THR A 42 -0.43 2.40 -8.93
CA THR A 42 -0.31 2.98 -7.59
C THR A 42 -1.00 4.33 -7.55
N ARG A 43 -1.59 4.65 -6.40
CA ARG A 43 -2.16 5.97 -6.15
C ARG A 43 -2.23 6.22 -4.66
N ALA A 44 -2.28 7.49 -4.29
CA ALA A 44 -2.31 7.91 -2.91
C ALA A 44 -3.42 8.93 -2.68
N TYR A 45 -4.08 8.82 -1.54
CA TYR A 45 -5.15 9.71 -1.12
C TYR A 45 -4.82 10.28 0.27
N PRO A 46 -4.76 11.62 0.40
CA PRO A 46 -4.56 12.24 1.70
C PRO A 46 -5.85 12.22 2.51
N PHE A 47 -5.71 12.05 3.82
CA PHE A 47 -6.83 12.31 4.74
C PHE A 47 -6.42 13.39 5.73
N SER A 48 -7.37 14.25 6.10
CA SER A 48 -7.13 15.36 7.02
C SER A 48 -7.77 15.13 8.39
N VAL A 49 -8.93 14.46 8.41
CA VAL A 49 -9.68 14.19 9.64
C VAL A 49 -9.62 12.70 9.96
N HIS A 50 -9.08 12.38 11.13
CA HIS A 50 -8.94 10.99 11.55
C HIS A 50 -8.78 10.89 13.05
N THR A 51 -8.93 9.69 13.57
CA THR A 51 -8.61 9.35 14.96
C THR A 51 -7.76 8.08 14.98
N TYR A 52 -6.95 7.95 16.03
CA TYR A 52 -6.25 6.74 16.37
C TYR A 52 -6.44 6.52 17.87
N ALA A 53 -7.21 5.48 18.23
CA ALA A 53 -7.66 5.27 19.60
C ALA A 53 -8.35 6.55 20.13
N ASP A 54 -7.89 7.12 21.24
CA ASP A 54 -8.43 8.35 21.81
C ASP A 54 -7.67 9.61 21.39
N GLY A 55 -6.76 9.47 20.42
CA GLY A 55 -5.91 10.55 19.95
C GLY A 55 -5.92 10.72 18.43
N THR A 56 -4.89 11.34 17.92
CA THR A 56 -4.75 11.65 16.50
C THR A 56 -3.36 11.29 15.97
N ASP A 57 -2.73 10.25 16.51
CA ASP A 57 -1.44 9.79 16.00
C ASP A 57 -1.57 9.46 14.50
N PRO A 58 -0.57 9.87 13.69
CA PRO A 58 -0.65 9.64 12.25
C PRO A 58 -0.39 8.18 11.90
N TYR A 59 -1.10 7.69 10.89
CA TYR A 59 -0.92 6.33 10.38
C TYR A 59 -1.09 6.29 8.86
N ILE A 60 -0.52 5.25 8.25
CA ILE A 60 -0.72 4.94 6.84
C ILE A 60 -1.44 3.60 6.75
N HIS A 61 -2.46 3.52 5.90
CA HIS A 61 -3.08 2.26 5.53
C HIS A 61 -2.92 2.04 4.03
N ILE A 62 -2.48 0.83 3.66
CA ILE A 62 -2.25 0.46 2.28
C ILE A 62 -3.14 -0.73 1.93
N GLN A 63 -3.88 -0.61 0.84
CA GLN A 63 -4.62 -1.71 0.24
C GLN A 63 -3.89 -2.17 -1.02
N ALA A 64 -3.57 -3.45 -1.07
CA ALA A 64 -3.10 -4.09 -2.30
C ALA A 64 -4.25 -4.91 -2.87
N ARG A 65 -4.94 -4.37 -3.86
CA ARG A 65 -6.10 -5.01 -4.48
C ARG A 65 -5.64 -5.80 -5.69
N ILE A 66 -5.84 -7.12 -5.62
CA ILE A 66 -5.39 -8.05 -6.64
C ILE A 66 -6.57 -8.89 -7.15
N CYS A 67 -6.47 -9.40 -8.37
CA CYS A 67 -7.44 -10.37 -8.85
C CYS A 67 -7.32 -11.65 -8.03
N SER A 68 -8.45 -12.23 -7.65
CA SER A 68 -8.50 -13.47 -6.89
C SER A 68 -7.80 -14.62 -7.62
N GLY A 69 -7.30 -15.60 -6.87
CA GLY A 69 -6.63 -16.78 -7.41
C GLY A 69 -5.21 -17.02 -6.89
N ARG A 70 -4.61 -16.06 -6.19
CA ARG A 70 -3.33 -16.29 -5.51
C ARG A 70 -3.56 -17.05 -4.21
N ASP A 71 -2.62 -17.95 -3.88
CA ASP A 71 -2.69 -18.69 -2.63
C ASP A 71 -2.36 -17.79 -1.41
N GLU A 72 -2.63 -18.31 -0.22
CA GLU A 72 -2.43 -17.58 1.02
C GLU A 72 -0.97 -17.16 1.21
N GLU A 73 -0.03 -18.04 0.91
CA GLU A 73 1.41 -17.77 1.05
C GLU A 73 1.83 -16.55 0.22
N ASN A 74 1.40 -16.47 -1.03
CA ASN A 74 1.73 -15.34 -1.90
C ASN A 74 1.03 -14.07 -1.46
N ARG A 75 -0.19 -14.15 -0.93
CA ARG A 75 -0.91 -12.99 -0.40
C ARG A 75 -0.23 -12.44 0.86
N ILE A 76 0.21 -13.30 1.75
CA ILE A 76 0.99 -12.92 2.93
C ILE A 76 2.30 -12.25 2.51
N ARG A 77 3.00 -12.86 1.56
CA ARG A 77 4.26 -12.32 1.05
C ARG A 77 4.07 -10.92 0.47
N MET A 78 3.00 -10.70 -0.27
CA MET A 78 2.71 -9.39 -0.85
C MET A 78 2.55 -8.30 0.20
N SER A 79 1.76 -8.55 1.24
CA SER A 79 1.59 -7.57 2.31
C SER A 79 2.91 -7.28 3.04
N GLN A 80 3.70 -8.31 3.28
CA GLN A 80 4.97 -8.17 4.00
C GLN A 80 6.03 -7.41 3.21
N VAL A 81 6.16 -7.65 1.90
CA VAL A 81 7.16 -6.93 1.09
C VAL A 81 6.79 -5.45 0.95
N ILE A 82 5.50 -5.15 0.78
CA ILE A 82 5.04 -3.76 0.73
C ILE A 82 5.32 -3.06 2.06
N LEU A 83 4.96 -3.68 3.17
CA LEU A 83 5.20 -3.13 4.50
C LEU A 83 6.68 -2.84 4.72
N SER A 84 7.55 -3.81 4.43
CA SER A 84 8.99 -3.64 4.60
C SER A 84 9.55 -2.52 3.73
N GLY A 85 9.12 -2.44 2.47
CA GLY A 85 9.59 -1.42 1.54
C GLY A 85 9.20 -0.01 1.97
N VAL A 86 7.98 0.17 2.46
CA VAL A 86 7.50 1.48 2.91
C VAL A 86 8.11 1.84 4.28
N LYS A 87 8.24 0.89 5.20
CA LYS A 87 8.88 1.11 6.49
C LYS A 87 10.33 1.56 6.36
N ALA A 88 11.03 1.08 5.36
CA ALA A 88 12.43 1.46 5.14
C ALA A 88 12.62 2.95 4.85
N LEU A 89 11.56 3.65 4.46
CA LEU A 89 11.61 5.10 4.23
C LEU A 89 11.61 5.93 5.52
N GLU A 90 11.33 5.31 6.67
CA GLU A 90 11.29 5.98 7.97
C GLU A 90 10.36 7.19 7.99
N LEU A 91 9.10 6.97 7.58
CA LEU A 91 8.10 8.03 7.46
C LEU A 91 7.62 8.54 8.82
N PRO A 92 7.15 9.80 8.89
CA PRO A 92 6.70 10.42 10.14
C PRO A 92 5.30 9.96 10.56
N VAL A 93 5.13 8.66 10.74
CA VAL A 93 3.86 8.04 11.15
C VAL A 93 4.10 7.04 12.27
N SER A 94 3.07 6.79 13.07
CA SER A 94 3.16 5.89 14.23
C SER A 94 3.05 4.43 13.81
N VAL A 95 2.27 4.14 12.78
CA VAL A 95 2.04 2.77 12.30
C VAL A 95 1.74 2.76 10.80
N ILE A 96 2.15 1.69 10.16
CA ILE A 96 1.82 1.40 8.76
C ILE A 96 1.15 0.04 8.73
N THR A 97 -0.01 -0.04 8.10
CA THR A 97 -0.73 -1.30 7.92
C THR A 97 -0.91 -1.57 6.43
N VAL A 98 -0.87 -2.85 6.07
CA VAL A 98 -1.05 -3.29 4.69
C VAL A 98 -2.04 -4.45 4.69
N GLU A 99 -3.04 -4.38 3.84
CA GLU A 99 -3.95 -5.50 3.59
C GLU A 99 -3.93 -5.88 2.12
N VAL A 100 -4.13 -7.16 1.85
CA VAL A 100 -4.35 -7.65 0.49
C VAL A 100 -5.84 -7.95 0.35
N VAL A 101 -6.45 -7.35 -0.68
CA VAL A 101 -7.87 -7.49 -0.95
C VAL A 101 -8.07 -8.19 -2.29
N ASP A 102 -8.80 -9.30 -2.29
CA ASP A 102 -9.15 -10.01 -3.52
C ASP A 102 -10.28 -9.28 -4.25
N MET A 103 -10.04 -8.97 -5.52
CA MET A 103 -11.09 -8.54 -6.44
C MET A 103 -11.61 -9.78 -7.15
N ASP A 104 -12.93 -9.84 -7.37
CA ASP A 104 -13.52 -10.95 -8.12
C ASP A 104 -12.97 -10.95 -9.56
N ARG A 105 -12.19 -11.96 -9.88
CA ARG A 105 -11.55 -12.09 -11.19
C ARG A 105 -12.56 -12.11 -12.34
N ALA A 106 -13.69 -12.79 -12.13
CA ALA A 106 -14.69 -12.97 -13.18
C ALA A 106 -15.36 -11.66 -13.59
N SER A 107 -15.50 -10.71 -12.65
CA SER A 107 -16.16 -9.43 -12.90
C SER A 107 -15.20 -8.26 -13.06
N TYR A 108 -13.89 -8.49 -12.96
CA TYR A 108 -12.90 -7.44 -13.16
C TYR A 108 -12.72 -7.18 -14.67
N ALA A 109 -13.24 -6.05 -15.12
CA ALA A 109 -13.18 -5.66 -16.52
C ALA A 109 -12.12 -4.56 -16.74
N ARG A 110 -11.51 -4.56 -17.92
CA ARG A 110 -10.50 -3.55 -18.28
C ARG A 110 -10.47 -3.30 -19.79
#